data_c31064c61417c2426999070d68de72f9
#
_entry.id   c31064c61417c2426999070d68de72f9
#
_cell.length_a   1.000
_cell.length_b   1.000
_cell.length_c   1.000
_cell.angle_alpha   90.00
_cell.angle_beta   90.00
_cell.angle_gamma   90.00
#
_symmetry.space_group_name_H-M   'P 1'
#
loop_
_entity.id
_entity.type
_entity.pdbx_description
1 polymer ?
#
loop_
_entity_poly.entity_id
_entity_poly.type
_entity_poly.pdbx_seq_one_letter_code
_entity_poly.pdbx_strand_id
1 'polypeptide(L)'
;WATSAPNPAMDEAFKNKTSDLDIETYVHASFLINLGSPTASTYENSLSATEYSLRRGREIGAQGVVVHTGSAVDENHVAKAWKQIHEGVMPILKNLKDDDPWLLLEPTAGQGQSLVKKLDDLTKYFDALEWHPKVGVCLDTCHVFAAGHDISVKGGMTETIDLLVQVAGIERF
;
A
#
# COMPACT_ATOMS: atom_id res chain seq x y z
N TRP A 1 11.56 7.01 -12.19
CA TRP A 1 10.41 6.14 -12.56
C TRP A 1 10.78 5.11 -13.64
N ALA A 2 12.05 4.75 -13.76
CA ALA A 2 12.47 3.76 -14.75
C ALA A 2 11.94 2.37 -14.36
N THR A 3 11.31 1.67 -15.29
CA THR A 3 10.89 0.28 -15.16
C THR A 3 11.76 -0.60 -16.04
N SER A 4 12.19 -1.75 -15.54
CA SER A 4 12.87 -2.76 -16.35
C SER A 4 11.89 -3.49 -17.24
N ALA A 5 12.33 -3.91 -18.42
CA ALA A 5 11.51 -4.76 -19.29
C ALA A 5 11.22 -6.09 -18.58
N PRO A 6 9.99 -6.61 -18.66
CA PRO A 6 9.66 -7.92 -18.10
C PRO A 6 10.44 -9.03 -18.84
N ASN A 7 10.78 -10.07 -18.10
CA ASN A 7 11.35 -11.30 -18.66
C ASN A 7 10.41 -12.47 -18.32
N PRO A 8 9.46 -12.81 -19.18
CA PRO A 8 8.42 -13.81 -18.90
C PRO A 8 8.96 -15.18 -18.46
N ALA A 9 10.10 -15.62 -19.02
CA ALA A 9 10.69 -16.90 -18.65
C ALA A 9 11.26 -16.88 -17.22
N MET A 10 11.85 -15.77 -16.79
CA MET A 10 12.31 -15.60 -15.41
C MET A 10 11.15 -15.44 -14.45
N ASP A 11 10.10 -14.71 -14.83
CA ASP A 11 8.90 -14.49 -14.03
C ASP A 11 8.19 -15.81 -13.74
N GLU A 12 8.02 -16.65 -14.78
CA GLU A 12 7.43 -17.98 -14.66
C GLU A 12 8.30 -18.91 -13.79
N ALA A 13 9.61 -18.91 -14.01
CA ALA A 13 10.55 -19.71 -13.21
C ALA A 13 10.51 -19.29 -11.72
N PHE A 14 10.44 -17.99 -11.43
CA PHE A 14 10.31 -17.46 -10.07
C PHE A 14 8.98 -17.92 -9.44
N LYS A 15 7.86 -17.69 -10.13
CA LYS A 15 6.52 -18.08 -9.67
C LYS A 15 6.44 -19.58 -9.37
N ASN A 16 6.94 -20.43 -10.26
CA ASN A 16 6.95 -21.88 -10.07
C ASN A 16 7.81 -22.26 -8.85
N LYS A 17 8.99 -21.65 -8.73
CA LYS A 17 9.91 -21.97 -7.63
C LYS A 17 9.36 -21.56 -6.26
N THR A 18 8.74 -20.40 -6.15
CA THR A 18 8.14 -19.95 -4.89
C THR A 18 6.91 -20.79 -4.53
N SER A 19 6.09 -21.18 -5.52
CA SER A 19 4.97 -22.10 -5.32
C SER A 19 5.42 -23.49 -4.87
N ASP A 20 6.46 -24.06 -5.50
CA ASP A 20 7.00 -25.38 -5.14
C ASP A 20 7.56 -25.43 -3.71
N LEU A 21 8.02 -24.29 -3.20
CA LEU A 21 8.60 -24.14 -1.87
C LEU A 21 7.61 -23.60 -0.83
N ASP A 22 6.35 -23.37 -1.21
CA ASP A 22 5.31 -22.76 -0.36
C ASP A 22 5.78 -21.42 0.24
N ILE A 23 6.40 -20.57 -0.61
CA ILE A 23 6.88 -19.24 -0.24
C ILE A 23 5.93 -18.18 -0.79
N GLU A 24 5.27 -17.48 0.11
CA GLU A 24 4.49 -16.29 -0.25
C GLU A 24 5.39 -15.14 -0.71
N THR A 25 4.96 -14.47 -1.76
CA THR A 25 5.71 -13.36 -2.35
C THR A 25 4.91 -12.07 -2.25
N TYR A 26 5.55 -11.00 -1.83
CA TYR A 26 5.00 -9.65 -1.80
C TYR A 26 5.94 -8.72 -2.56
N VAL A 27 5.37 -7.76 -3.29
CA VAL A 27 6.12 -6.73 -4.00
C VAL A 27 6.06 -5.44 -3.20
N HIS A 28 7.19 -4.88 -2.83
CA HIS A 28 7.22 -3.49 -2.35
C HIS A 28 7.39 -2.57 -3.55
N ALA A 29 6.42 -1.72 -3.81
CA ALA A 29 6.47 -0.76 -4.90
C ALA A 29 7.52 0.34 -4.62
N SER A 30 7.80 1.17 -5.62
CA SER A 30 8.79 2.25 -5.46
C SER A 30 8.40 3.20 -4.32
N PHE A 31 9.36 3.52 -3.44
CA PHE A 31 9.16 4.50 -2.36
C PHE A 31 8.87 5.93 -2.89
N LEU A 32 9.14 6.19 -4.17
CA LEU A 32 8.81 7.47 -4.82
C LEU A 32 7.32 7.68 -5.05
N ILE A 33 6.51 6.62 -4.92
CA ILE A 33 5.06 6.72 -5.06
C ILE A 33 4.50 7.64 -3.98
N ASN A 34 3.76 8.67 -4.43
CA ASN A 34 3.00 9.56 -3.56
C ASN A 34 1.66 9.90 -4.23
N LEU A 35 0.64 9.11 -3.92
CA LEU A 35 -0.72 9.25 -4.45
C LEU A 35 -1.45 10.50 -3.92
N GLY A 36 -0.93 11.13 -2.85
CA GLY A 36 -1.42 12.39 -2.31
C GLY A 36 -0.68 13.64 -2.80
N SER A 37 0.25 13.50 -3.76
CA SER A 37 1.11 14.61 -4.18
C SER A 37 0.35 15.78 -4.83
N PRO A 38 0.66 17.04 -4.47
CA PRO A 38 0.14 18.21 -5.16
C PRO A 38 0.75 18.43 -6.56
N THR A 39 1.89 17.77 -6.84
CA THR A 39 2.58 17.87 -8.12
C THR A 39 1.99 16.88 -9.12
N ALA A 40 1.37 17.38 -10.18
CA ALA A 40 0.66 16.58 -11.17
C ALA A 40 1.53 15.44 -11.74
N SER A 41 2.76 15.71 -12.15
CA SER A 41 3.65 14.69 -12.69
C SER A 41 4.03 13.61 -11.68
N THR A 42 4.19 13.97 -10.39
CA THR A 42 4.44 12.99 -9.33
C THR A 42 3.21 12.10 -9.12
N TYR A 43 2.02 12.69 -9.09
CA TYR A 43 0.77 11.96 -8.94
C TYR A 43 0.52 11.00 -10.11
N GLU A 44 0.63 11.47 -11.37
CA GLU A 44 0.45 10.65 -12.57
C GLU A 44 1.46 9.49 -12.63
N ASN A 45 2.73 9.78 -12.34
CA ASN A 45 3.75 8.73 -12.26
C ASN A 45 3.47 7.74 -11.11
N SER A 46 2.92 8.20 -10.00
CA SER A 46 2.54 7.34 -8.86
C SER A 46 1.42 6.38 -9.24
N LEU A 47 0.38 6.85 -9.94
CA LEU A 47 -0.68 5.97 -10.46
C LEU A 47 -0.13 4.93 -11.42
N SER A 48 0.67 5.36 -12.40
CA SER A 48 1.29 4.47 -13.40
C SER A 48 2.21 3.43 -12.74
N ALA A 49 2.98 3.83 -11.72
CA ALA A 49 3.87 2.93 -10.99
C ALA A 49 3.09 1.93 -10.12
N THR A 50 1.97 2.35 -9.51
CA THR A 50 1.09 1.48 -8.74
C THR A 50 0.46 0.41 -9.64
N GLU A 51 -0.13 0.83 -10.77
CA GLU A 51 -0.73 -0.08 -11.74
C GLU A 51 0.31 -1.05 -12.33
N TYR A 52 1.50 -0.53 -12.67
CA TYR A 52 2.62 -1.36 -13.13
C TYR A 52 3.01 -2.40 -12.09
N SER A 53 3.12 -2.01 -10.81
CA SER A 53 3.53 -2.93 -9.73
C SER A 53 2.50 -4.02 -9.50
N LEU A 54 1.20 -3.70 -9.53
CA LEU A 54 0.11 -4.69 -9.43
C LEU A 54 0.16 -5.69 -10.59
N ARG A 55 0.33 -5.21 -11.82
CA ARG A 55 0.49 -6.08 -12.98
C ARG A 55 1.71 -6.99 -12.85
N ARG A 56 2.88 -6.44 -12.46
CA ARG A 56 4.10 -7.23 -12.24
C ARG A 56 3.95 -8.22 -11.10
N GLY A 57 3.28 -7.83 -10.02
CA GLY A 57 2.94 -8.72 -8.92
C GLY A 57 2.16 -9.95 -9.39
N ARG A 58 1.13 -9.75 -10.22
CA ARG A 58 0.38 -10.85 -10.83
C ARG A 58 1.26 -11.77 -11.68
N GLU A 59 2.13 -11.20 -12.52
CA GLU A 59 3.01 -11.98 -13.41
C GLU A 59 3.94 -12.90 -12.65
N ILE A 60 4.40 -12.50 -11.47
CA ILE A 60 5.30 -13.32 -10.60
C ILE A 60 4.57 -14.09 -9.50
N GLY A 61 3.23 -14.01 -9.42
CA GLY A 61 2.42 -14.72 -8.43
C GLY A 61 2.46 -14.11 -7.03
N ALA A 62 2.69 -12.82 -6.91
CA ALA A 62 2.66 -12.14 -5.61
C ALA A 62 1.24 -12.08 -5.03
N GLN A 63 1.14 -12.20 -3.70
CA GLN A 63 -0.12 -12.07 -2.94
C GLN A 63 -0.54 -10.61 -2.79
N GLY A 64 0.42 -9.71 -2.66
CA GLY A 64 0.16 -8.29 -2.47
C GLY A 64 1.26 -7.38 -3.00
N VAL A 65 0.89 -6.13 -3.21
CA VAL A 65 1.79 -5.03 -3.59
C VAL A 65 1.69 -3.96 -2.53
N VAL A 66 2.79 -3.73 -1.82
CA VAL A 66 2.90 -2.74 -0.75
C VAL A 66 3.16 -1.37 -1.33
N VAL A 67 2.37 -0.39 -0.90
CA VAL A 67 2.49 1.02 -1.30
C VAL A 67 2.37 1.91 -0.07
N HIS A 68 3.31 2.84 0.10
CA HIS A 68 3.21 3.85 1.16
C HIS A 68 1.94 4.68 1.02
N THR A 69 1.30 5.01 2.13
CA THR A 69 0.08 5.84 2.16
C THR A 69 0.29 7.27 1.66
N GLY A 70 1.54 7.70 1.53
CA GLY A 70 1.89 8.98 0.92
C GLY A 70 1.60 10.21 1.79
N SER A 71 1.75 11.37 1.18
CA SER A 71 1.65 12.68 1.83
C SER A 71 0.99 13.70 0.91
N ALA A 72 0.18 14.58 1.49
CA ALA A 72 -0.33 15.76 0.80
C ALA A 72 0.74 16.84 0.59
N VAL A 73 1.89 16.73 1.27
CA VAL A 73 3.02 17.68 1.22
C VAL A 73 2.65 19.06 1.77
N ASP A 74 1.53 19.63 1.34
CA ASP A 74 0.99 20.93 1.76
C ASP A 74 -0.33 20.73 2.53
N GLU A 75 -0.48 21.45 3.65
CA GLU A 75 -1.68 21.42 4.48
C GLU A 75 -2.94 21.77 3.70
N ASN A 76 -2.85 22.77 2.80
CA ASN A 76 -3.97 23.20 1.97
C ASN A 76 -4.35 22.18 0.89
N HIS A 77 -3.49 21.17 0.65
CA HIS A 77 -3.73 20.13 -0.34
C HIS A 77 -4.43 18.88 0.23
N VAL A 78 -4.51 18.71 1.54
CA VAL A 78 -5.01 17.47 2.18
C VAL A 78 -6.39 17.04 1.65
N ALA A 79 -7.34 17.96 1.59
CA ALA A 79 -8.69 17.64 1.09
C ALA A 79 -8.68 17.20 -0.38
N LYS A 80 -7.85 17.83 -1.21
CA LYS A 80 -7.68 17.47 -2.62
C LYS A 80 -6.94 16.13 -2.76
N ALA A 81 -5.99 15.84 -1.89
CA ALA A 81 -5.25 14.58 -1.89
C ALA A 81 -6.19 13.38 -1.71
N TRP A 82 -7.13 13.44 -0.77
CA TRP A 82 -8.12 12.37 -0.59
C TRP A 82 -9.00 12.16 -1.83
N LYS A 83 -9.44 13.26 -2.45
CA LYS A 83 -10.23 13.19 -3.69
C LYS A 83 -9.43 12.55 -4.83
N GLN A 84 -8.18 12.97 -5.05
CA GLN A 84 -7.36 12.42 -6.13
C GLN A 84 -6.97 10.97 -5.89
N ILE A 85 -6.80 10.53 -4.63
CA ILE A 85 -6.62 9.11 -4.31
C ILE A 85 -7.84 8.31 -4.75
N HIS A 86 -9.05 8.75 -4.38
CA HIS A 86 -10.28 8.11 -4.82
C HIS A 86 -10.36 8.06 -6.36
N GLU A 87 -10.24 9.22 -7.02
CA GLU A 87 -10.41 9.34 -8.47
C GLU A 87 -9.36 8.54 -9.28
N GLY A 88 -8.14 8.43 -8.77
CA GLY A 88 -7.05 7.76 -9.48
C GLY A 88 -6.91 6.27 -9.14
N VAL A 89 -7.08 5.89 -7.88
CA VAL A 89 -6.84 4.51 -7.44
C VAL A 89 -8.06 3.61 -7.67
N MET A 90 -9.28 4.12 -7.50
CA MET A 90 -10.50 3.32 -7.70
C MET A 90 -10.60 2.70 -9.10
N PRO A 91 -10.28 3.42 -10.22
CA PRO A 91 -10.26 2.79 -11.54
C PRO A 91 -9.27 1.62 -11.64
N ILE A 92 -8.10 1.73 -10.97
CA ILE A 92 -7.11 0.63 -10.93
C ILE A 92 -7.70 -0.58 -10.19
N LEU A 93 -8.27 -0.35 -9.00
CA LEU A 93 -8.85 -1.40 -8.17
C LEU A 93 -10.03 -2.11 -8.86
N LYS A 94 -10.93 -1.36 -9.51
CA LYS A 94 -12.07 -1.91 -10.24
C LYS A 94 -11.69 -2.81 -11.42
N ASN A 95 -10.47 -2.68 -11.92
CA ASN A 95 -9.93 -3.53 -12.98
C ASN A 95 -9.24 -4.80 -12.45
N LEU A 96 -9.03 -4.93 -11.12
CA LEU A 96 -8.44 -6.11 -10.53
C LEU A 96 -9.42 -7.30 -10.56
N LYS A 97 -8.88 -8.48 -10.82
CA LYS A 97 -9.59 -9.76 -10.77
C LYS A 97 -9.33 -10.47 -9.45
N ASP A 98 -10.03 -11.56 -9.21
CA ASP A 98 -9.92 -12.32 -7.96
C ASP A 98 -8.51 -12.86 -7.71
N ASP A 99 -7.79 -13.22 -8.76
CA ASP A 99 -6.41 -13.74 -8.72
C ASP A 99 -5.32 -12.66 -8.77
N ASP A 100 -5.70 -11.39 -8.91
CA ASP A 100 -4.73 -10.27 -8.86
C ASP A 100 -4.25 -10.02 -7.42
N PRO A 101 -3.01 -9.54 -7.23
CA PRO A 101 -2.50 -9.20 -5.90
C PRO A 101 -3.32 -8.11 -5.22
N TRP A 102 -3.33 -8.12 -3.90
CA TRP A 102 -3.91 -7.05 -3.10
C TRP A 102 -3.07 -5.77 -3.19
N LEU A 103 -3.73 -4.62 -3.10
CA LEU A 103 -3.05 -3.36 -2.80
C LEU A 103 -2.92 -3.24 -1.28
N LEU A 104 -1.70 -3.30 -0.77
CA LEU A 104 -1.41 -3.22 0.66
C LEU A 104 -0.93 -1.82 1.01
N LEU A 105 -1.73 -1.13 1.81
CA LEU A 105 -1.40 0.21 2.30
C LEU A 105 -0.39 0.10 3.45
N GLU A 106 0.74 0.79 3.32
CA GLU A 106 1.73 0.85 4.38
C GLU A 106 1.71 2.23 5.03
N PRO A 107 1.25 2.32 6.31
CA PRO A 107 1.39 3.53 7.10
C PRO A 107 2.84 3.96 7.22
N THR A 108 3.11 5.25 7.06
CA THR A 108 4.44 5.82 7.19
C THR A 108 4.69 6.34 8.62
N ALA A 109 5.91 6.83 8.90
CA ALA A 109 6.28 7.36 10.21
C ALA A 109 5.51 8.64 10.64
N GLY A 110 4.51 9.07 9.90
CA GLY A 110 3.62 10.19 10.24
C GLY A 110 4.24 11.58 10.08
N GLN A 111 5.34 11.71 9.36
CA GLN A 111 6.06 12.98 9.21
C GLN A 111 5.30 13.97 8.32
N GLY A 112 5.42 15.26 8.64
CA GLY A 112 4.89 16.37 7.84
C GLY A 112 3.38 16.25 7.59
N GLN A 113 2.96 16.27 6.32
CA GLN A 113 1.57 16.11 5.88
C GLN A 113 1.30 14.67 5.37
N SER A 114 1.88 13.67 6.06
CA SER A 114 1.51 12.27 5.82
C SER A 114 -0.01 12.09 5.92
N LEU A 115 -0.59 11.31 5.01
CA LEU A 115 -2.04 11.07 4.99
C LEU A 115 -2.47 10.10 6.08
N VAL A 116 -1.59 9.18 6.45
CA VAL A 116 -1.76 8.30 7.61
C VAL A 116 -0.63 8.59 8.59
N LYS A 117 -0.95 9.34 9.65
CA LYS A 117 -0.02 9.68 10.72
C LYS A 117 -0.08 8.69 11.87
N LYS A 118 -1.24 8.09 12.08
CA LYS A 118 -1.51 7.04 13.08
C LYS A 118 -2.37 5.96 12.43
N LEU A 119 -2.43 4.78 13.00
CA LEU A 119 -3.22 3.67 12.45
C LEU A 119 -4.70 4.01 12.30
N ASP A 120 -5.27 4.83 13.21
CA ASP A 120 -6.67 5.29 13.10
C ASP A 120 -6.96 6.07 11.81
N ASP A 121 -5.97 6.74 11.23
CA ASP A 121 -6.13 7.48 9.98
C ASP A 121 -6.34 6.55 8.76
N LEU A 122 -6.01 5.25 8.87
CA LEU A 122 -6.29 4.26 7.83
C LEU A 122 -7.78 4.19 7.47
N THR A 123 -8.68 4.43 8.42
CA THR A 123 -10.12 4.50 8.16
C THR A 123 -10.44 5.47 7.02
N LYS A 124 -9.81 6.65 7.01
CA LYS A 124 -10.00 7.66 5.94
C LYS A 124 -9.49 7.15 4.59
N TYR A 125 -8.43 6.36 4.60
CA TYR A 125 -7.91 5.77 3.37
C TYR A 125 -8.83 4.69 2.83
N PHE A 126 -9.34 3.81 3.71
CA PHE A 126 -10.35 2.83 3.34
C PHE A 126 -11.64 3.49 2.84
N ASP A 127 -12.10 4.55 3.49
CA ASP A 127 -13.27 5.32 3.04
C ASP A 127 -13.04 5.91 1.64
N ALA A 128 -11.87 6.50 1.40
CA ALA A 128 -11.50 7.02 0.08
C ALA A 128 -11.45 5.92 -1.01
N LEU A 129 -11.17 4.68 -0.64
CA LEU A 129 -11.15 3.51 -1.53
C LEU A 129 -12.42 2.64 -1.42
N GLU A 130 -13.51 3.20 -0.87
CA GLU A 130 -14.84 2.53 -0.75
C GLU A 130 -14.74 1.13 -0.10
N TRP A 131 -13.79 0.93 0.82
CA TRP A 131 -13.53 -0.37 1.45
C TRP A 131 -13.37 -1.51 0.44
N HIS A 132 -12.75 -1.22 -0.70
CA HIS A 132 -12.59 -2.20 -1.77
C HIS A 132 -11.97 -3.51 -1.26
N PRO A 133 -12.49 -4.70 -1.65
CA PRO A 133 -12.09 -5.99 -1.09
C PRO A 133 -10.63 -6.37 -1.37
N LYS A 134 -10.00 -5.78 -2.37
CA LYS A 134 -8.58 -5.99 -2.72
C LYS A 134 -7.64 -4.94 -2.09
N VAL A 135 -8.09 -4.25 -1.04
CA VAL A 135 -7.25 -3.33 -0.27
C VAL A 135 -7.02 -3.88 1.13
N GLY A 136 -5.77 -4.00 1.51
CA GLY A 136 -5.34 -4.44 2.83
C GLY A 136 -4.26 -3.55 3.42
N VAL A 137 -3.58 -4.01 4.45
CA VAL A 137 -2.53 -3.28 5.17
C VAL A 137 -1.25 -4.10 5.23
N CYS A 138 -0.13 -3.43 5.07
CA CYS A 138 1.19 -3.92 5.46
C CYS A 138 1.67 -3.08 6.65
N LEU A 139 2.01 -3.72 7.76
CA LEU A 139 2.50 -3.05 8.96
C LEU A 139 4.03 -3.08 9.00
N ASP A 140 4.67 -1.91 8.84
CA ASP A 140 6.10 -1.76 9.10
C ASP A 140 6.33 -1.39 10.58
N THR A 141 7.06 -2.24 11.30
CA THR A 141 7.32 -2.04 12.74
C THR A 141 8.17 -0.80 13.04
N CYS A 142 9.07 -0.41 12.12
CA CYS A 142 9.83 0.83 12.25
C CYS A 142 8.94 2.05 12.08
N HIS A 143 8.03 2.02 11.11
CA HIS A 143 7.11 3.12 10.85
C HIS A 143 6.13 3.33 12.00
N VAL A 144 5.49 2.28 12.50
CA VAL A 144 4.53 2.42 13.62
C VAL A 144 5.22 2.84 14.90
N PHE A 145 6.43 2.34 15.17
CA PHE A 145 7.22 2.81 16.31
C PHE A 145 7.55 4.32 16.19
N ALA A 146 8.02 4.76 15.03
CA ALA A 146 8.31 6.17 14.76
C ALA A 146 7.06 7.06 14.80
N ALA A 147 5.88 6.51 14.46
CA ALA A 147 4.58 7.19 14.55
C ALA A 147 4.03 7.27 15.98
N GLY A 148 4.73 6.67 16.96
CA GLY A 148 4.42 6.78 18.39
C GLY A 148 3.64 5.59 18.97
N HIS A 149 3.53 4.48 18.24
CA HIS A 149 3.06 3.21 18.80
C HIS A 149 4.25 2.49 19.46
N ASP A 150 4.33 2.53 20.80
CA ASP A 150 5.48 1.98 21.52
C ASP A 150 5.44 0.46 21.57
N ILE A 151 5.88 -0.17 20.49
CA ILE A 151 6.00 -1.63 20.38
C ILE A 151 7.17 -2.22 21.16
N SER A 152 8.02 -1.39 21.79
CA SER A 152 9.18 -1.84 22.57
C SER A 152 8.82 -2.25 23.99
N VAL A 153 7.67 -1.80 24.51
CA VAL A 153 7.20 -2.14 25.85
C VAL A 153 6.38 -3.43 25.85
N LYS A 154 6.28 -4.06 27.02
CA LYS A 154 5.47 -5.27 27.18
C LYS A 154 3.99 -4.99 26.84
N GLY A 155 3.46 -5.71 25.86
CA GLY A 155 2.09 -5.55 25.38
C GLY A 155 1.92 -4.55 24.24
N GLY A 156 2.90 -3.66 23.98
CA GLY A 156 2.77 -2.60 22.98
C GLY A 156 2.54 -3.11 21.56
N MET A 157 3.16 -4.23 21.17
CA MET A 157 2.88 -4.86 19.89
C MET A 157 1.44 -5.40 19.84
N THR A 158 0.97 -6.05 20.92
CA THR A 158 -0.41 -6.56 20.99
C THR A 158 -1.42 -5.43 20.85
N GLU A 159 -1.23 -4.34 21.60
CA GLU A 159 -2.10 -3.16 21.50
C GLU A 159 -2.10 -2.55 20.09
N THR A 160 -0.95 -2.52 19.42
CA THR A 160 -0.83 -2.02 18.05
C THR A 160 -1.57 -2.92 17.05
N ILE A 161 -1.44 -4.24 17.18
CA ILE A 161 -2.16 -5.20 16.33
C ILE A 161 -3.67 -5.14 16.60
N ASP A 162 -4.09 -5.09 17.87
CA ASP A 162 -5.51 -4.99 18.25
C ASP A 162 -6.15 -3.73 17.65
N LEU A 163 -5.44 -2.59 17.71
CA LEU A 163 -5.87 -1.35 17.08
C LEU A 163 -5.98 -1.51 15.55
N LEU A 164 -4.98 -2.12 14.91
CA LEU A 164 -5.02 -2.35 13.47
C LEU A 164 -6.21 -3.24 13.07
N VAL A 165 -6.44 -4.32 13.82
CA VAL A 165 -7.59 -5.22 13.60
C VAL A 165 -8.92 -4.47 13.81
N GLN A 166 -8.99 -3.59 14.82
CA GLN A 166 -10.18 -2.77 15.05
C GLN A 166 -10.44 -1.80 13.88
N VAL A 167 -9.39 -1.23 13.29
CA VAL A 167 -9.49 -0.24 12.22
C VAL A 167 -9.74 -0.87 10.85
N ALA A 168 -9.02 -1.94 10.53
CA ALA A 168 -9.01 -2.51 9.18
C ALA A 168 -9.80 -3.84 9.05
N GLY A 169 -9.98 -4.56 10.16
CA GLY A 169 -10.43 -5.95 10.16
C GLY A 169 -9.26 -6.93 9.98
N ILE A 170 -9.37 -8.09 10.63
CA ILE A 170 -8.30 -9.11 10.57
C ILE A 170 -8.08 -9.66 9.16
N GLU A 171 -9.11 -9.65 8.33
CA GLU A 171 -9.09 -10.16 6.95
C GLU A 171 -8.27 -9.27 6.00
N ARG A 172 -7.87 -8.07 6.44
CA ARG A 172 -7.12 -7.09 5.62
C ARG A 172 -5.67 -6.93 6.05
N PHE A 173 -5.26 -7.71 7.04
CA PHE A 173 -3.93 -7.61 7.62
C PHE A 173 -3.17 -8.95 7.57
#